data_cbb0cf5b9e437f7819405836e5ad3085
#
_entry.id   cbb0cf5b9e437f7819405836e5ad3085
#
_cell.length_a   1.000
_cell.length_b   1.000
_cell.length_c   1.000
_cell.angle_alpha   90.00
_cell.angle_beta   90.00
_cell.angle_gamma   90.00
#
_symmetry.space_group_name_H-M   'P 1'
#
loop_
_entity.id
_entity.type
_entity.pdbx_description
1 polymer ?
#
loop_
_entity_poly.entity_id
_entity_poly.type
_entity_poly.pdbx_seq_one_letter_code
_entity_poly.pdbx_strand_id
1 'polypeptide(L)'
;MKKKYVLLAAFAAAMLTPSVVWAQYPQITDEAKENYKKMMTEERKRSDEAWAKALPIVQKEAREGRPYIPWAGRPYDLPQADIPSFPGAEGGGMYSFGGRGGKVIVVTSLEDSGPGTLREACETGGARIIVFNVAGVIRLKSPISVRAPYVTIAGQTAPGDGICVTGQSFLIDTHDVVIRHMRFRRGAQDVAFRDDAVGGNAVGNIMVDHCSASWGLDENMSIYRHVYNRGADGHGLKLPTVNITIQNSIFSEALDTYNHAFGATIGGYNSMFCRNLFASNISRNSSVGMDLSLIHISEP
;
A
#
# COMPACT_ATOMS: atom_id res chain seq x y z
N MET A 1 -21.06 57.92 -35.53
CA MET A 1 -20.30 57.75 -34.29
C MET A 1 -20.91 56.70 -33.34
N LYS A 2 -22.23 56.55 -33.21
CA LYS A 2 -22.82 55.63 -32.20
C LYS A 2 -22.54 54.13 -32.44
N LYS A 3 -22.37 53.65 -33.69
CA LYS A 3 -22.10 52.21 -33.99
C LYS A 3 -20.68 51.73 -33.55
N LYS A 4 -19.68 52.63 -33.54
CA LYS A 4 -18.31 52.25 -33.07
C LYS A 4 -18.21 52.01 -31.57
N TYR A 5 -18.99 52.72 -30.77
CA TYR A 5 -18.99 52.58 -29.32
C TYR A 5 -19.77 51.33 -28.88
N VAL A 6 -20.76 50.90 -29.63
CA VAL A 6 -21.51 49.64 -29.34
C VAL A 6 -20.64 48.43 -29.59
N LEU A 7 -19.78 48.44 -30.64
CA LEU A 7 -18.83 47.34 -30.86
C LEU A 7 -17.72 47.28 -29.80
N LEU A 8 -17.23 48.44 -29.37
CA LEU A 8 -16.20 48.50 -28.29
C LEU A 8 -16.78 48.02 -26.93
N ALA A 9 -18.02 48.39 -26.62
CA ALA A 9 -18.67 47.95 -25.40
C ALA A 9 -18.98 46.43 -25.41
N ALA A 10 -19.35 45.87 -26.57
CA ALA A 10 -19.53 44.42 -26.73
C ALA A 10 -18.24 43.64 -26.62
N PHE A 11 -17.11 44.20 -27.14
CA PHE A 11 -15.78 43.58 -26.98
C PHE A 11 -15.26 43.66 -25.54
N ALA A 12 -15.51 44.77 -24.85
CA ALA A 12 -15.13 44.95 -23.43
C ALA A 12 -15.99 44.05 -22.53
N ALA A 13 -17.27 43.85 -22.82
CA ALA A 13 -18.13 42.92 -22.08
C ALA A 13 -17.74 41.46 -22.29
N ALA A 14 -17.26 41.08 -23.49
CA ALA A 14 -16.72 39.74 -23.75
C ALA A 14 -15.39 39.46 -23.03
N MET A 15 -14.60 40.50 -22.72
CA MET A 15 -13.36 40.39 -21.93
C MET A 15 -13.62 40.33 -20.41
N LEU A 16 -14.81 40.72 -19.97
CA LEU A 16 -15.20 40.75 -18.54
C LEU A 16 -16.00 39.54 -18.10
N THR A 17 -16.31 38.62 -18.99
CA THR A 17 -16.76 37.30 -18.54
C THR A 17 -15.54 36.61 -17.91
N PRO A 18 -15.51 36.40 -16.59
CA PRO A 18 -14.51 35.48 -16.05
C PRO A 18 -14.72 34.16 -16.78
N SER A 19 -13.78 33.79 -17.63
CA SER A 19 -13.65 32.41 -18.01
C SER A 19 -13.38 31.68 -16.70
N VAL A 20 -14.44 31.20 -16.06
CA VAL A 20 -14.31 30.21 -15.01
C VAL A 20 -13.73 28.98 -15.70
N VAL A 21 -12.41 28.98 -15.83
CA VAL A 21 -11.69 27.74 -16.14
C VAL A 21 -11.90 26.89 -14.90
N TRP A 22 -12.98 26.16 -14.92
CA TRP A 22 -13.10 25.02 -14.02
C TRP A 22 -11.96 24.10 -14.44
N ALA A 23 -10.91 24.05 -13.63
CA ALA A 23 -9.97 22.97 -13.72
C ALA A 23 -10.77 21.70 -13.41
N GLN A 24 -11.41 21.14 -14.43
CA GLN A 24 -12.13 19.89 -14.28
C GLN A 24 -11.11 18.78 -14.31
N TYR A 25 -10.86 18.21 -13.13
CA TYR A 25 -10.26 16.88 -13.11
C TYR A 25 -11.10 15.93 -13.92
N PRO A 26 -10.50 15.00 -14.64
CA PRO A 26 -11.24 14.03 -15.41
C PRO A 26 -12.32 13.36 -14.57
N GLN A 27 -13.55 13.39 -15.03
CA GLN A 27 -14.64 12.66 -14.36
C GLN A 27 -14.47 11.17 -14.63
N ILE A 28 -14.54 10.37 -13.57
CA ILE A 28 -14.55 8.91 -13.71
C ILE A 28 -15.83 8.53 -14.45
N THR A 29 -15.68 7.89 -15.60
CA THR A 29 -16.82 7.43 -16.41
C THR A 29 -17.58 6.33 -15.66
N ASP A 30 -18.89 6.21 -15.97
CA ASP A 30 -19.68 5.15 -15.35
C ASP A 30 -19.23 3.75 -15.81
N GLU A 31 -18.75 3.62 -17.04
CA GLU A 31 -18.10 2.40 -17.53
C GLU A 31 -16.87 2.02 -16.71
N ALA A 32 -15.99 2.98 -16.41
CA ALA A 32 -14.81 2.72 -15.58
C ALA A 32 -15.19 2.28 -14.14
N LYS A 33 -16.22 2.92 -13.57
CA LYS A 33 -16.75 2.52 -12.24
C LYS A 33 -17.32 1.11 -12.26
N GLU A 34 -18.07 0.76 -13.29
CA GLU A 34 -18.67 -0.58 -13.42
C GLU A 34 -17.61 -1.67 -13.62
N ASN A 35 -16.62 -1.41 -14.48
CA ASN A 35 -15.49 -2.30 -14.70
C ASN A 35 -14.70 -2.51 -13.40
N TYR A 36 -14.41 -1.44 -12.66
CA TYR A 36 -13.76 -1.53 -11.36
C TYR A 36 -14.58 -2.34 -10.35
N LYS A 37 -15.88 -2.08 -10.24
CA LYS A 37 -16.79 -2.82 -9.36
C LYS A 37 -16.80 -4.32 -9.68
N LYS A 38 -16.84 -4.67 -10.96
CA LYS A 38 -16.77 -6.06 -11.42
C LYS A 38 -15.44 -6.68 -11.04
N MET A 39 -14.32 -6.04 -11.35
CA MET A 39 -12.98 -6.49 -10.98
C MET A 39 -12.86 -6.71 -9.47
N MET A 40 -13.30 -5.76 -8.65
CA MET A 40 -13.22 -5.87 -7.19
C MET A 40 -14.14 -6.93 -6.60
N THR A 41 -15.27 -7.22 -7.27
CA THR A 41 -16.17 -8.31 -6.87
C THR A 41 -15.52 -9.67 -7.11
N GLU A 42 -14.91 -9.85 -8.28
CA GLU A 42 -14.16 -11.07 -8.63
C GLU A 42 -12.92 -11.25 -7.74
N GLU A 43 -12.20 -10.14 -7.50
CA GLU A 43 -11.04 -10.12 -6.60
C GLU A 43 -11.41 -10.52 -5.17
N ARG A 44 -12.46 -9.92 -4.60
CA ARG A 44 -12.90 -10.24 -3.24
C ARG A 44 -13.26 -11.72 -3.11
N LYS A 45 -14.01 -12.24 -4.07
CA LYS A 45 -14.37 -13.67 -4.10
C LYS A 45 -13.11 -14.54 -4.10
N ARG A 46 -12.15 -14.26 -4.97
CA ARG A 46 -10.89 -15.00 -5.08
C ARG A 46 -10.06 -14.89 -3.79
N SER A 47 -9.92 -13.68 -3.26
CA SER A 47 -9.21 -13.43 -2.01
C SER A 47 -9.86 -14.13 -0.81
N ASP A 48 -11.19 -14.19 -0.75
CA ASP A 48 -11.91 -14.90 0.30
C ASP A 48 -11.75 -16.42 0.17
N GLU A 49 -11.75 -16.97 -1.04
CA GLU A 49 -11.44 -18.38 -1.30
C GLU A 49 -10.00 -18.75 -0.89
N ALA A 50 -9.04 -17.88 -1.20
CA ALA A 50 -7.65 -18.05 -0.78
C ALA A 50 -7.52 -17.97 0.75
N TRP A 51 -8.17 -16.99 1.36
CA TRP A 51 -8.20 -16.86 2.82
C TRP A 51 -8.86 -18.05 3.53
N ALA A 52 -9.95 -18.59 2.99
CA ALA A 52 -10.60 -19.79 3.53
C ALA A 52 -9.66 -21.01 3.57
N LYS A 53 -8.71 -21.09 2.62
CA LYS A 53 -7.66 -22.12 2.61
C LYS A 53 -6.51 -21.79 3.56
N ALA A 54 -6.15 -20.50 3.68
CA ALA A 54 -5.06 -20.04 4.53
C ALA A 54 -5.42 -20.06 6.02
N LEU A 55 -6.65 -19.71 6.37
CA LEU A 55 -7.11 -19.55 7.76
C LEU A 55 -6.89 -20.78 8.66
N PRO A 56 -7.21 -22.01 8.25
CA PRO A 56 -6.92 -23.19 9.07
C PRO A 56 -5.44 -23.35 9.41
N ILE A 57 -4.54 -22.99 8.50
CA ILE A 57 -3.09 -23.04 8.70
C ILE A 57 -2.69 -21.97 9.73
N VAL A 58 -3.18 -20.74 9.56
CA VAL A 58 -2.95 -19.61 10.48
C VAL A 58 -3.46 -19.98 11.89
N GLN A 59 -4.66 -20.56 12.00
CA GLN A 59 -5.22 -20.99 13.27
C GLN A 59 -4.42 -22.14 13.93
N LYS A 60 -3.86 -23.05 13.13
CA LYS A 60 -2.98 -24.10 13.62
C LYS A 60 -1.69 -23.47 14.20
N GLU A 61 -1.03 -22.62 13.45
CA GLU A 61 0.20 -21.92 13.91
C GLU A 61 -0.07 -21.05 15.14
N ALA A 62 -1.27 -20.45 15.25
CA ALA A 62 -1.65 -19.68 16.42
C ALA A 62 -1.67 -20.53 17.70
N ARG A 63 -2.12 -21.79 17.60
CA ARG A 63 -2.07 -22.75 18.72
C ARG A 63 -0.66 -23.24 19.04
N GLU A 64 0.24 -23.15 18.07
CA GLU A 64 1.63 -23.58 18.17
C GLU A 64 2.60 -22.42 18.58
N GLY A 65 2.05 -21.24 18.93
CA GLY A 65 2.82 -20.12 19.46
C GLY A 65 3.07 -18.96 18.50
N ARG A 66 2.40 -18.92 17.34
CA ARG A 66 2.35 -17.78 16.41
C ARG A 66 0.94 -17.17 16.37
N PRO A 67 0.57 -16.34 17.36
CA PRO A 67 -0.81 -15.88 17.50
C PRO A 67 -1.25 -15.07 16.29
N TYR A 68 -2.48 -15.30 15.81
CA TYR A 68 -3.15 -14.43 14.85
C TYR A 68 -3.98 -13.39 15.60
N ILE A 69 -3.61 -12.13 15.45
CA ILE A 69 -4.22 -11.00 16.15
C ILE A 69 -4.78 -10.04 15.09
N PRO A 70 -6.10 -10.01 14.89
CA PRO A 70 -6.70 -9.23 13.81
C PRO A 70 -6.82 -7.74 14.10
N TRP A 71 -6.43 -7.29 15.29
CA TRP A 71 -6.44 -5.89 15.68
C TRP A 71 -5.37 -5.59 16.74
N ALA A 72 -4.91 -4.35 16.79
CA ALA A 72 -4.06 -3.86 17.86
C ALA A 72 -4.29 -2.34 18.02
N GLY A 73 -4.34 -1.84 19.23
CA GLY A 73 -4.45 -0.41 19.54
C GLY A 73 -3.21 0.14 20.22
N ARG A 74 -2.34 -0.76 20.72
CA ARG A 74 -1.11 -0.43 21.44
C ARG A 74 0.05 -1.32 21.01
N PRO A 75 1.30 -0.85 21.11
CA PRO A 75 2.49 -1.62 20.74
C PRO A 75 2.58 -3.01 21.38
N TYR A 76 2.15 -3.15 22.62
CA TYR A 76 2.21 -4.41 23.38
C TYR A 76 1.04 -5.37 23.11
N ASP A 77 0.05 -4.98 22.32
CA ASP A 77 -1.02 -5.88 21.88
C ASP A 77 -0.52 -6.94 20.89
N LEU A 78 0.64 -6.67 20.25
CA LEU A 78 1.31 -7.63 19.39
C LEU A 78 2.62 -8.09 20.03
N PRO A 79 2.85 -9.41 20.14
CA PRO A 79 4.16 -9.91 20.55
C PRO A 79 5.21 -9.52 19.50
N GLN A 80 6.43 -9.26 19.99
CA GLN A 80 7.58 -8.94 19.15
C GLN A 80 8.66 -10.01 19.29
N ALA A 81 9.50 -10.14 18.27
CA ALA A 81 10.63 -11.06 18.30
C ALA A 81 11.75 -10.54 19.22
N ASP A 82 12.58 -11.45 19.73
CA ASP A 82 13.74 -11.12 20.59
C ASP A 82 14.92 -10.53 19.81
N ILE A 83 14.94 -10.75 18.50
CA ILE A 83 16.02 -10.27 17.63
C ILE A 83 15.44 -9.48 16.45
N PRO A 84 16.16 -8.49 15.91
CA PRO A 84 15.72 -7.72 14.75
C PRO A 84 15.38 -8.58 13.53
N SER A 85 14.48 -8.11 12.68
CA SER A 85 14.04 -8.78 11.45
C SER A 85 15.22 -9.09 10.51
N PHE A 86 16.21 -8.21 10.47
CA PHE A 86 17.47 -8.34 9.74
C PHE A 86 18.50 -7.37 10.30
N PRO A 87 19.80 -7.55 10.05
CA PRO A 87 20.83 -6.59 10.43
C PRO A 87 20.59 -5.22 9.78
N GLY A 88 20.46 -4.16 10.61
CA GLY A 88 20.13 -2.82 10.16
C GLY A 88 18.63 -2.48 10.19
N ALA A 89 17.78 -3.35 10.69
CA ALA A 89 16.41 -3.00 11.03
C ALA A 89 16.39 -2.10 12.27
N GLU A 90 15.63 -1.01 12.22
CA GLU A 90 15.53 -0.01 13.28
C GLU A 90 14.07 0.29 13.63
N GLY A 91 13.83 1.01 14.72
CA GLY A 91 12.53 1.55 15.11
C GLY A 91 11.49 0.53 15.55
N GLY A 92 10.22 0.94 15.59
CA GLY A 92 9.12 0.14 16.15
C GLY A 92 8.88 -1.18 15.43
N GLY A 93 9.06 -1.23 14.10
CA GLY A 93 8.89 -2.43 13.29
C GLY A 93 10.09 -3.39 13.31
N MET A 94 11.21 -3.02 13.92
CA MET A 94 12.44 -3.80 13.83
C MET A 94 12.32 -5.23 14.38
N TYR A 95 11.42 -5.45 15.32
CA TYR A 95 11.19 -6.74 15.95
C TYR A 95 10.01 -7.51 15.36
N SER A 96 9.58 -7.17 14.13
CA SER A 96 8.65 -8.00 13.39
C SER A 96 9.23 -9.42 13.21
N PHE A 97 8.42 -10.43 13.43
CA PHE A 97 8.82 -11.82 13.14
C PHE A 97 9.02 -12.04 11.63
N GLY A 98 8.23 -11.32 10.81
CA GLY A 98 8.17 -11.64 9.40
C GLY A 98 7.91 -13.14 9.19
N GLY A 99 8.47 -13.70 8.14
CA GLY A 99 8.34 -15.13 7.82
C GLY A 99 9.34 -16.05 8.52
N ARG A 100 10.03 -15.59 9.53
CA ARG A 100 11.11 -16.32 10.21
C ARG A 100 10.66 -17.68 10.74
N GLY A 101 11.45 -18.72 10.44
CA GLY A 101 11.12 -20.10 10.81
C GLY A 101 9.97 -20.72 10.01
N GLY A 102 9.48 -20.03 9.00
CA GLY A 102 8.44 -20.52 8.10
C GLY A 102 8.98 -21.18 6.83
N LYS A 103 8.08 -21.48 5.91
CA LYS A 103 8.43 -22.05 4.60
C LYS A 103 9.12 -21.02 3.73
N VAL A 104 10.05 -21.48 2.89
CA VAL A 104 10.58 -20.69 1.78
C VAL A 104 9.70 -20.97 0.55
N ILE A 105 9.11 -19.92 0.00
CA ILE A 105 8.32 -19.98 -1.24
C ILE A 105 9.10 -19.24 -2.33
N VAL A 106 9.39 -19.92 -3.43
CA VAL A 106 10.15 -19.37 -4.54
C VAL A 106 9.18 -18.88 -5.62
N VAL A 107 9.21 -17.58 -5.91
CA VAL A 107 8.49 -17.01 -7.06
C VAL A 107 9.29 -17.32 -8.32
N THR A 108 8.65 -18.03 -9.23
CA THR A 108 9.24 -18.50 -10.49
C THR A 108 8.52 -17.98 -11.73
N SER A 109 7.44 -17.20 -11.53
CA SER A 109 6.62 -16.63 -12.60
C SER A 109 6.37 -15.14 -12.38
N LEU A 110 6.40 -14.37 -13.46
CA LEU A 110 6.03 -12.95 -13.48
C LEU A 110 4.54 -12.72 -13.81
N GLU A 111 3.77 -13.78 -13.96
CA GLU A 111 2.34 -13.70 -14.20
C GLU A 111 1.59 -13.15 -12.98
N ASP A 112 0.38 -12.62 -13.23
CA ASP A 112 -0.49 -12.08 -12.17
C ASP A 112 -0.94 -13.16 -11.18
N SER A 113 -1.28 -14.34 -11.68
CA SER A 113 -1.87 -15.43 -10.89
C SER A 113 -1.48 -16.80 -11.42
N GLY A 114 -1.68 -17.83 -10.59
CA GLY A 114 -1.33 -19.20 -10.91
C GLY A 114 -0.09 -19.69 -10.16
N PRO A 115 0.37 -20.92 -10.44
CA PRO A 115 1.49 -21.52 -9.73
C PRO A 115 2.80 -20.73 -9.87
N GLY A 116 3.52 -20.57 -8.77
CA GLY A 116 4.81 -19.91 -8.72
C GLY A 116 4.76 -18.38 -8.81
N THR A 117 3.57 -17.76 -8.72
CA THR A 117 3.43 -16.30 -8.77
C THR A 117 3.60 -15.64 -7.39
N LEU A 118 3.88 -14.34 -7.40
CA LEU A 118 3.91 -13.54 -6.17
C LEU A 118 2.56 -13.56 -5.45
N ARG A 119 1.45 -13.50 -6.20
CA ARG A 119 0.10 -13.55 -5.65
C ARG A 119 -0.16 -14.83 -4.88
N GLU A 120 0.13 -15.98 -5.47
CA GLU A 120 -0.01 -17.28 -4.78
C GLU A 120 0.81 -17.30 -3.48
N ALA A 121 2.05 -16.85 -3.52
CA ALA A 121 2.92 -16.79 -2.35
C ALA A 121 2.38 -15.84 -1.25
N CYS A 122 1.83 -14.68 -1.63
CA CYS A 122 1.23 -13.72 -0.70
C CYS A 122 -0.05 -14.23 -0.05
N GLU A 123 -0.86 -14.98 -0.80
CA GLU A 123 -2.17 -15.50 -0.36
C GLU A 123 -2.08 -16.84 0.38
N THR A 124 -0.93 -17.48 0.38
CA THR A 124 -0.66 -18.71 1.15
C THR A 124 -0.70 -18.42 2.65
N GLY A 125 -1.26 -19.35 3.44
CA GLY A 125 -1.27 -19.30 4.90
C GLY A 125 0.01 -19.82 5.54
N GLY A 126 0.24 -19.38 6.78
CA GLY A 126 1.36 -19.78 7.61
C GLY A 126 2.61 -18.91 7.41
N ALA A 127 3.55 -19.05 8.34
CA ALA A 127 4.81 -18.31 8.29
C ALA A 127 5.61 -18.66 7.03
N ARG A 128 6.08 -17.61 6.30
CA ARG A 128 6.73 -17.82 4.99
C ARG A 128 7.70 -16.72 4.62
N ILE A 129 8.77 -17.12 3.96
CA ILE A 129 9.73 -16.22 3.33
C ILE A 129 9.57 -16.37 1.82
N ILE A 130 9.17 -15.30 1.15
CA ILE A 130 8.99 -15.24 -0.29
C ILE A 130 10.29 -14.76 -0.92
N VAL A 131 10.88 -15.58 -1.74
CA VAL A 131 12.12 -15.31 -2.49
C VAL A 131 11.86 -15.40 -3.98
N PHE A 132 12.73 -14.81 -4.79
CA PHE A 132 12.55 -14.73 -6.23
C PHE A 132 13.71 -15.38 -6.97
N ASN A 133 13.39 -16.23 -7.93
CA ASN A 133 14.34 -16.74 -8.88
C ASN A 133 14.10 -16.19 -10.31
N VAL A 134 13.24 -15.19 -10.41
CA VAL A 134 12.94 -14.42 -11.62
C VAL A 134 13.14 -12.92 -11.34
N ALA A 135 13.40 -12.15 -12.38
CA ALA A 135 13.43 -10.68 -12.33
C ALA A 135 12.57 -10.10 -13.43
N GLY A 136 11.96 -8.95 -13.17
CA GLY A 136 11.14 -8.24 -14.15
C GLY A 136 9.92 -7.57 -13.57
N VAL A 137 8.90 -7.40 -14.42
CA VAL A 137 7.67 -6.68 -14.11
C VAL A 137 6.51 -7.65 -13.97
N ILE A 138 5.94 -7.69 -12.77
CA ILE A 138 4.69 -8.39 -12.48
C ILE A 138 3.53 -7.41 -12.70
N ARG A 139 2.66 -7.69 -13.69
CA ARG A 139 1.51 -6.83 -14.04
C ARG A 139 0.25 -7.38 -13.42
N LEU A 140 -0.16 -6.77 -12.31
CA LEU A 140 -1.37 -7.16 -11.59
C LEU A 140 -2.62 -6.75 -12.37
N LYS A 141 -3.59 -7.66 -12.47
CA LYS A 141 -4.93 -7.41 -13.00
C LYS A 141 -5.93 -7.00 -11.92
N SER A 142 -5.62 -7.31 -10.67
CA SER A 142 -6.36 -6.90 -9.49
C SER A 142 -5.39 -6.74 -8.31
N PRO A 143 -5.74 -6.01 -7.24
CA PRO A 143 -4.87 -5.85 -6.09
C PRO A 143 -4.40 -7.18 -5.49
N ILE A 144 -3.22 -7.19 -4.86
CA ILE A 144 -2.80 -8.27 -3.97
C ILE A 144 -3.09 -7.83 -2.54
N SER A 145 -3.81 -8.66 -1.76
CA SER A 145 -4.05 -8.46 -0.33
C SER A 145 -3.32 -9.52 0.49
N VAL A 146 -2.33 -9.11 1.27
CA VAL A 146 -1.61 -9.98 2.20
C VAL A 146 -2.42 -10.09 3.49
N ARG A 147 -3.20 -11.16 3.65
CA ARG A 147 -4.13 -11.37 4.78
C ARG A 147 -3.55 -12.28 5.87
N ALA A 148 -2.69 -13.21 5.51
CA ALA A 148 -2.05 -14.11 6.48
C ALA A 148 -0.79 -13.47 7.06
N PRO A 149 -0.60 -13.46 8.40
CA PRO A 149 0.56 -12.87 9.05
C PRO A 149 1.84 -13.69 8.84
N TYR A 150 2.93 -13.21 9.42
CA TYR A 150 4.24 -13.87 9.44
C TYR A 150 4.81 -14.07 8.04
N VAL A 151 4.99 -12.98 7.30
CA VAL A 151 5.55 -13.00 5.94
C VAL A 151 6.75 -12.08 5.79
N THR A 152 7.77 -12.58 5.12
CA THR A 152 8.90 -11.78 4.61
C THR A 152 8.89 -11.85 3.10
N ILE A 153 8.87 -10.70 2.42
CA ILE A 153 9.04 -10.58 0.97
C ILE A 153 10.45 -10.07 0.72
N ALA A 154 11.31 -10.97 0.26
CA ALA A 154 12.74 -10.73 0.13
C ALA A 154 13.12 -10.39 -1.33
N GLY A 155 12.76 -9.19 -1.79
CA GLY A 155 13.01 -8.73 -3.16
C GLY A 155 14.49 -8.73 -3.56
N GLN A 156 15.41 -8.61 -2.59
CA GLN A 156 16.86 -8.69 -2.84
C GLN A 156 17.36 -10.05 -3.33
N THR A 157 16.53 -11.08 -3.28
CA THR A 157 16.87 -12.40 -3.80
C THR A 157 16.65 -12.53 -5.30
N ALA A 158 15.92 -11.59 -5.90
CA ALA A 158 15.69 -11.60 -7.34
C ALA A 158 17.00 -11.33 -8.10
N PRO A 159 17.24 -12.04 -9.22
CA PRO A 159 18.40 -11.77 -10.07
C PRO A 159 18.27 -10.41 -10.79
N GLY A 160 19.36 -9.97 -11.43
CA GLY A 160 19.39 -8.79 -12.29
C GLY A 160 18.83 -7.54 -11.63
N ASP A 161 17.87 -6.89 -12.30
CA ASP A 161 17.29 -5.62 -11.84
C ASP A 161 16.17 -5.79 -10.79
N GLY A 162 15.93 -7.01 -10.29
CA GLY A 162 14.93 -7.25 -9.24
C GLY A 162 13.48 -7.25 -9.73
N ILE A 163 12.54 -7.08 -8.81
CA ILE A 163 11.10 -7.15 -9.05
C ILE A 163 10.44 -5.77 -9.04
N CYS A 164 9.57 -5.54 -10.02
CA CYS A 164 8.64 -4.42 -10.07
C CYS A 164 7.21 -4.94 -10.14
N VAL A 165 6.36 -4.54 -9.20
CA VAL A 165 4.93 -4.83 -9.19
C VAL A 165 4.19 -3.61 -9.73
N THR A 166 3.34 -3.79 -10.75
CA THR A 166 2.62 -2.68 -11.40
C THR A 166 1.16 -3.05 -11.70
N GLY A 167 0.36 -2.06 -12.03
CA GLY A 167 -1.01 -2.20 -12.52
C GLY A 167 -2.08 -2.06 -11.45
N GLN A 168 -1.82 -2.57 -10.24
CA GLN A 168 -2.76 -2.49 -9.12
C GLN A 168 -2.02 -2.33 -7.79
N SER A 169 -2.77 -2.02 -6.74
CA SER A 169 -2.26 -1.82 -5.38
C SER A 169 -1.70 -3.10 -4.75
N PHE A 170 -0.70 -2.93 -3.89
CA PHE A 170 -0.22 -3.98 -3.00
C PHE A 170 -0.67 -3.66 -1.56
N LEU A 171 -1.53 -4.51 -0.99
CA LEU A 171 -2.21 -4.25 0.27
C LEU A 171 -1.71 -5.17 1.38
N ILE A 172 -1.44 -4.60 2.54
CA ILE A 172 -1.07 -5.31 3.77
C ILE A 172 -2.29 -5.27 4.69
N ASP A 173 -2.93 -6.42 4.92
CA ASP A 173 -4.15 -6.53 5.72
C ASP A 173 -3.95 -7.43 6.95
N THR A 174 -2.76 -7.38 7.56
CA THR A 174 -2.37 -8.26 8.65
C THR A 174 -1.24 -7.65 9.49
N HIS A 175 -0.61 -8.47 10.33
CA HIS A 175 0.56 -8.12 11.14
C HIS A 175 1.79 -8.97 10.79
N ASP A 176 2.96 -8.58 11.32
CA ASP A 176 4.24 -9.28 11.15
C ASP A 176 4.64 -9.46 9.68
N VAL A 177 4.77 -8.32 9.01
CA VAL A 177 5.13 -8.24 7.59
C VAL A 177 6.45 -7.51 7.42
N VAL A 178 7.39 -8.14 6.72
CA VAL A 178 8.67 -7.57 6.32
C VAL A 178 8.75 -7.52 4.81
N ILE A 179 8.95 -6.34 4.23
CA ILE A 179 9.08 -6.16 2.77
C ILE A 179 10.40 -5.45 2.49
N ARG A 180 11.23 -6.05 1.65
CA ARG A 180 12.53 -5.49 1.30
C ARG A 180 12.81 -5.51 -0.20
N HIS A 181 13.45 -4.45 -0.69
CA HIS A 181 13.96 -4.31 -2.06
C HIS A 181 12.90 -4.55 -3.15
N MET A 182 11.67 -4.11 -2.91
CA MET A 182 10.57 -4.19 -3.88
C MET A 182 10.32 -2.83 -4.52
N ARG A 183 9.84 -2.85 -5.76
CA ARG A 183 9.36 -1.65 -6.47
C ARG A 183 7.88 -1.79 -6.75
N PHE A 184 7.09 -0.79 -6.34
CA PHE A 184 5.65 -0.75 -6.55
C PHE A 184 5.31 0.42 -7.48
N ARG A 185 4.60 0.16 -8.55
CA ARG A 185 4.24 1.12 -9.60
C ARG A 185 2.78 0.93 -9.96
N ARG A 186 1.88 1.55 -9.14
CA ARG A 186 0.42 1.41 -9.35
C ARG A 186 0.06 1.74 -10.79
N GLY A 187 0.43 2.89 -11.28
CA GLY A 187 0.18 3.35 -12.64
C GLY A 187 -1.29 3.73 -12.90
N ALA A 188 -1.56 4.26 -14.09
CA ALA A 188 -2.88 4.75 -14.49
C ALA A 188 -3.80 3.66 -15.08
N GLN A 189 -3.53 2.40 -14.85
CA GLN A 189 -4.36 1.31 -15.32
C GLN A 189 -5.61 1.19 -14.44
N ASP A 190 -6.77 0.98 -15.08
CA ASP A 190 -8.07 0.85 -14.40
C ASP A 190 -8.38 1.99 -13.41
N VAL A 191 -8.30 3.22 -13.89
CA VAL A 191 -8.47 4.43 -13.09
C VAL A 191 -9.95 4.69 -12.82
N ALA A 192 -10.51 3.98 -11.88
CA ALA A 192 -11.89 4.18 -11.43
C ALA A 192 -11.97 4.51 -9.93
N PHE A 193 -10.90 4.35 -9.22
CA PHE A 193 -10.81 4.57 -7.77
C PHE A 193 -9.45 5.17 -7.39
N ARG A 194 -9.43 5.93 -6.30
CA ARG A 194 -8.20 6.42 -5.70
C ARG A 194 -7.65 5.34 -4.80
N ASP A 195 -6.49 4.81 -5.14
CA ASP A 195 -5.80 3.79 -4.37
C ASP A 195 -4.30 4.02 -4.33
N ASP A 196 -3.68 3.52 -3.29
CA ASP A 196 -2.26 3.66 -3.03
C ASP A 196 -1.45 2.67 -3.87
N ALA A 197 -0.18 2.97 -4.13
CA ALA A 197 0.70 1.98 -4.72
C ALA A 197 1.01 0.85 -3.71
N VAL A 198 1.24 1.20 -2.43
CA VAL A 198 1.35 0.26 -1.32
C VAL A 198 0.64 0.82 -0.09
N GLY A 199 -0.20 0.01 0.54
CA GLY A 199 -0.99 0.45 1.68
C GLY A 199 -1.78 -0.69 2.29
N GLY A 200 -3.04 -0.45 2.64
CA GLY A 200 -3.95 -1.45 3.15
C GLY A 200 -4.43 -1.22 4.58
N ASN A 201 -4.74 -2.31 5.26
CA ASN A 201 -5.32 -2.33 6.60
C ASN A 201 -4.34 -2.99 7.61
N ALA A 202 -3.09 -2.55 7.58
CA ALA A 202 -1.99 -3.13 8.36
C ALA A 202 -2.22 -2.98 9.87
N VAL A 203 -2.17 -4.09 10.59
CA VAL A 203 -2.40 -4.12 12.04
C VAL A 203 -1.15 -3.67 12.83
N GLY A 204 0.00 -4.24 12.52
CA GLY A 204 1.24 -3.84 13.19
C GLY A 204 2.40 -4.81 12.99
N ASN A 205 3.54 -4.51 13.63
CA ASN A 205 4.82 -5.19 13.41
C ASN A 205 5.22 -5.16 11.92
N ILE A 206 5.24 -3.96 11.33
CA ILE A 206 5.49 -3.76 9.91
C ILE A 206 6.89 -3.18 9.70
N MET A 207 7.66 -3.81 8.82
CA MET A 207 8.97 -3.36 8.39
C MET A 207 9.04 -3.28 6.87
N VAL A 208 9.23 -2.07 6.34
CA VAL A 208 9.47 -1.81 4.92
C VAL A 208 10.85 -1.19 4.77
N ASP A 209 11.70 -1.79 3.96
CA ASP A 209 13.11 -1.40 3.84
C ASP A 209 13.61 -1.49 2.39
N HIS A 210 14.33 -0.45 1.94
CA HIS A 210 14.89 -0.35 0.59
C HIS A 210 13.85 -0.59 -0.52
N CYS A 211 12.65 -0.07 -0.34
CA CYS A 211 11.59 -0.15 -1.34
C CYS A 211 11.42 1.17 -2.09
N SER A 212 10.71 1.11 -3.21
CA SER A 212 10.22 2.33 -3.83
C SER A 212 8.76 2.16 -4.27
N ALA A 213 7.96 3.21 -4.06
CA ALA A 213 6.59 3.26 -4.54
C ALA A 213 6.35 4.55 -5.33
N SER A 214 5.73 4.40 -6.50
CA SER A 214 5.39 5.52 -7.37
C SER A 214 4.07 5.26 -8.11
N TRP A 215 3.54 6.34 -8.68
CA TRP A 215 2.36 6.31 -9.53
C TRP A 215 1.09 5.84 -8.81
N GLY A 216 1.02 6.10 -7.48
CA GLY A 216 -0.21 5.96 -6.72
C GLY A 216 -1.29 6.92 -7.23
N LEU A 217 -2.55 6.52 -7.15
CA LEU A 217 -3.69 7.35 -7.54
C LEU A 217 -4.29 8.11 -6.37
N ASP A 218 -3.91 7.77 -5.15
CA ASP A 218 -4.11 8.52 -3.90
C ASP A 218 -2.74 8.82 -3.32
N GLU A 219 -2.19 7.97 -2.46
CA GLU A 219 -0.81 8.03 -1.98
C GLU A 219 0.09 7.00 -2.67
N ASN A 220 1.39 7.27 -2.70
CA ASN A 220 2.34 6.22 -3.04
C ASN A 220 2.45 5.18 -1.92
N MET A 221 2.30 5.61 -0.64
CA MET A 221 2.35 4.73 0.51
C MET A 221 1.47 5.26 1.65
N SER A 222 0.59 4.40 2.18
CA SER A 222 -0.26 4.70 3.32
C SER A 222 -0.32 3.51 4.28
N ILE A 223 0.55 3.52 5.31
CA ILE A 223 0.57 2.51 6.36
C ILE A 223 0.59 3.24 7.70
N TYR A 224 -0.59 3.50 8.28
CA TYR A 224 -0.68 4.29 9.53
C TYR A 224 -1.87 3.89 10.42
N ARG A 225 -2.88 3.23 9.85
CA ARG A 225 -4.10 2.82 10.56
C ARG A 225 -4.69 1.53 9.99
N HIS A 226 -5.55 0.90 10.78
CA HIS A 226 -6.41 -0.18 10.32
C HIS A 226 -7.85 -0.01 10.86
N VAL A 227 -8.78 -0.74 10.26
CA VAL A 227 -10.19 -0.74 10.67
C VAL A 227 -10.58 -2.17 11.04
N TYR A 228 -10.92 -2.37 12.29
CA TYR A 228 -11.35 -3.65 12.83
C TYR A 228 -12.89 -3.74 12.88
N ASN A 229 -13.44 -4.93 12.69
CA ASN A 229 -14.88 -5.18 12.66
C ASN A 229 -15.65 -4.24 11.74
N ARG A 230 -15.19 -4.10 10.51
CA ARG A 230 -15.90 -3.30 9.51
C ARG A 230 -17.22 -3.95 9.15
N GLY A 231 -18.35 -3.29 9.50
CA GLY A 231 -19.68 -3.71 9.13
C GLY A 231 -19.97 -3.59 7.62
N ALA A 232 -21.15 -4.03 7.21
CA ALA A 232 -21.61 -3.91 5.81
C ALA A 232 -21.74 -2.44 5.35
N ASP A 233 -21.91 -1.51 6.28
CA ASP A 233 -21.91 -0.06 6.07
C ASP A 233 -20.51 0.53 5.86
N GLY A 234 -19.46 -0.28 5.93
CA GLY A 234 -18.06 0.12 5.83
C GLY A 234 -17.48 0.75 7.10
N HIS A 235 -18.29 0.93 8.16
CA HIS A 235 -17.83 1.45 9.44
C HIS A 235 -17.23 0.35 10.32
N GLY A 236 -16.28 0.74 11.17
CA GLY A 236 -15.62 -0.15 12.10
C GLY A 236 -14.76 0.66 13.07
N LEU A 237 -14.12 -0.04 14.01
CA LEU A 237 -13.20 0.58 14.95
C LEU A 237 -11.90 0.97 14.22
N LYS A 238 -11.65 2.27 14.10
CA LYS A 238 -10.39 2.79 13.56
C LYS A 238 -9.32 2.74 14.65
N LEU A 239 -8.23 2.05 14.37
CA LEU A 239 -7.10 1.89 15.27
C LEU A 239 -5.81 2.30 14.54
N PRO A 240 -4.81 2.82 15.27
CA PRO A 240 -3.49 3.05 14.69
C PRO A 240 -2.86 1.71 14.28
N THR A 241 -2.09 1.70 13.19
CA THR A 241 -1.12 0.60 12.98
C THR A 241 -0.04 0.72 14.05
N VAL A 242 0.37 -0.38 14.66
CA VAL A 242 1.37 -0.34 15.75
C VAL A 242 2.70 -0.96 15.32
N ASN A 243 3.80 -0.47 15.91
CA ASN A 243 5.16 -1.00 15.66
C ASN A 243 5.51 -0.99 14.16
N ILE A 244 5.64 0.20 13.58
CA ILE A 244 5.96 0.40 12.16
C ILE A 244 7.40 0.90 12.02
N THR A 245 8.11 0.40 11.03
CA THR A 245 9.28 1.08 10.46
C THR A 245 9.21 1.07 8.94
N ILE A 246 9.38 2.25 8.35
CA ILE A 246 9.59 2.42 6.92
C ILE A 246 10.89 3.20 6.77
N GLN A 247 11.90 2.55 6.19
CA GLN A 247 13.24 3.10 6.12
C GLN A 247 13.88 2.92 4.74
N ASN A 248 14.85 3.79 4.41
CA ASN A 248 15.69 3.70 3.21
C ASN A 248 14.88 3.57 1.89
N SER A 249 13.73 4.23 1.81
CA SER A 249 12.76 4.02 0.73
C SER A 249 12.46 5.30 -0.04
N ILE A 250 11.91 5.17 -1.24
CA ILE A 250 11.58 6.31 -2.12
C ILE A 250 10.09 6.28 -2.44
N PHE A 251 9.42 7.43 -2.24
CA PHE A 251 8.01 7.63 -2.55
C PHE A 251 7.87 8.85 -3.47
N SER A 252 7.69 8.59 -4.75
CA SER A 252 7.79 9.66 -5.76
C SER A 252 6.77 9.54 -6.87
N GLU A 253 6.54 10.66 -7.57
CA GLU A 253 5.79 10.69 -8.82
C GLU A 253 4.37 10.13 -8.70
N ALA A 254 3.64 10.47 -7.63
CA ALA A 254 2.23 10.15 -7.53
C ALA A 254 1.43 10.79 -8.68
N LEU A 255 0.41 10.11 -9.18
CA LEU A 255 -0.34 10.57 -10.37
C LEU A 255 -1.51 11.47 -9.99
N ASP A 256 -1.53 12.68 -10.53
CA ASP A 256 -2.62 13.64 -10.35
C ASP A 256 -3.82 13.33 -11.24
N THR A 257 -4.39 12.17 -11.06
CA THR A 257 -5.53 11.71 -11.87
C THR A 257 -6.84 12.34 -11.40
N TYR A 258 -7.02 12.50 -10.09
CA TYR A 258 -8.26 13.03 -9.49
C TYR A 258 -7.98 13.99 -8.34
N ASN A 259 -7.03 14.93 -8.53
CA ASN A 259 -6.58 15.85 -7.48
C ASN A 259 -5.98 15.15 -6.25
N HIS A 260 -5.36 14.00 -6.47
CA HIS A 260 -4.68 13.22 -5.46
C HIS A 260 -3.38 12.67 -6.03
N ALA A 261 -2.29 13.38 -5.85
CA ALA A 261 -0.94 12.98 -6.23
C ALA A 261 -0.05 13.09 -5.00
N PHE A 262 -0.34 12.24 -4.00
CA PHE A 262 0.23 12.37 -2.67
C PHE A 262 1.39 11.41 -2.44
N GLY A 263 2.42 11.89 -1.72
CA GLY A 263 3.59 11.08 -1.39
C GLY A 263 3.24 9.96 -0.41
N ALA A 264 2.83 10.32 0.80
CA ALA A 264 2.48 9.35 1.83
C ALA A 264 1.62 9.98 2.95
N THR A 265 0.78 9.15 3.56
CA THR A 265 0.28 9.38 4.91
C THR A 265 1.03 8.45 5.86
N ILE A 266 1.78 9.05 6.78
CA ILE A 266 2.53 8.36 7.83
C ILE A 266 1.83 8.51 9.17
N GLY A 267 2.08 7.61 10.11
CA GLY A 267 1.44 7.66 11.42
C GLY A 267 1.51 6.32 12.14
N GLY A 268 0.51 6.06 12.97
CA GLY A 268 0.45 4.87 13.78
C GLY A 268 1.07 5.07 15.17
N TYR A 269 1.24 4.01 15.91
CA TYR A 269 1.78 4.03 17.27
C TYR A 269 3.11 3.27 17.34
N ASN A 270 4.14 3.84 17.98
CA ASN A 270 5.49 3.32 17.95
C ASN A 270 6.03 3.17 16.51
N SER A 271 6.06 4.31 15.81
CA SER A 271 6.35 4.36 14.38
C SER A 271 7.65 5.10 14.09
N MET A 272 8.44 4.61 13.15
CA MET A 272 9.66 5.23 12.66
C MET A 272 9.63 5.32 11.12
N PHE A 273 9.88 6.52 10.61
CA PHE A 273 10.01 6.80 9.19
C PHE A 273 11.34 7.52 8.98
N CYS A 274 12.35 6.81 8.50
CA CYS A 274 13.70 7.35 8.45
C CYS A 274 14.43 7.05 7.13
N ARG A 275 15.25 8.00 6.71
CA ARG A 275 16.06 7.91 5.48
C ARG A 275 15.22 7.64 4.23
N ASN A 276 14.00 8.19 4.19
CA ASN A 276 13.11 8.09 3.05
C ASN A 276 13.19 9.37 2.21
N LEU A 277 13.07 9.23 0.90
CA LEU A 277 12.93 10.33 -0.04
C LEU A 277 11.48 10.44 -0.51
N PHE A 278 10.90 11.63 -0.34
CA PHE A 278 9.63 12.02 -0.95
C PHE A 278 9.93 13.04 -2.04
N ALA A 279 9.59 12.73 -3.28
CA ALA A 279 9.96 13.59 -4.41
C ALA A 279 8.86 13.62 -5.48
N SER A 280 8.69 14.78 -6.12
CA SER A 280 7.79 14.94 -7.27
C SER A 280 6.34 14.51 -7.01
N ASN A 281 5.85 14.73 -5.78
CA ASN A 281 4.44 14.58 -5.43
C ASN A 281 3.84 15.97 -5.22
N ILE A 282 2.56 16.16 -5.53
CA ILE A 282 1.90 17.46 -5.38
C ILE A 282 1.85 17.89 -3.90
N SER A 283 1.58 16.94 -3.01
CA SER A 283 1.57 17.20 -1.56
C SER A 283 1.78 15.91 -0.75
N ARG A 284 1.62 15.99 0.58
CA ARG A 284 1.87 14.90 1.53
C ARG A 284 3.25 14.27 1.37
N ASN A 285 4.28 15.11 1.44
CA ASN A 285 5.69 14.71 1.39
C ASN A 285 6.36 14.70 2.81
N SER A 286 5.74 14.21 3.85
CA SER A 286 4.57 13.39 4.05
C SER A 286 3.47 14.12 4.84
N SER A 287 2.25 13.61 4.90
CA SER A 287 1.26 14.03 5.91
C SER A 287 1.26 13.08 7.09
N VAL A 288 0.87 13.61 8.24
CA VAL A 288 0.85 12.88 9.50
C VAL A 288 -0.59 12.58 9.86
N GLY A 289 -0.95 11.30 9.91
CA GLY A 289 -2.29 10.82 10.29
C GLY A 289 -2.33 10.24 11.70
N MET A 290 -3.53 10.04 12.22
CA MET A 290 -3.95 9.52 13.53
C MET A 290 -2.86 9.08 14.53
N ASP A 291 -3.01 9.56 15.77
CA ASP A 291 -2.35 9.13 17.02
C ASP A 291 -0.84 8.81 16.85
N LEU A 292 -0.06 9.88 16.67
CA LEU A 292 1.38 9.75 16.55
C LEU A 292 2.06 9.74 17.91
N SER A 293 2.55 8.58 18.28
CA SER A 293 3.75 8.49 19.09
C SER A 293 4.94 8.30 18.13
N LEU A 294 5.44 9.39 17.56
CA LEU A 294 6.67 9.38 16.76
C LEU A 294 7.85 9.29 17.72
N ILE A 295 8.65 8.24 17.59
CA ILE A 295 9.88 8.12 18.36
C ILE A 295 11.01 8.89 17.68
N HIS A 296 11.02 8.98 16.35
CA HIS A 296 11.97 9.79 15.60
C HIS A 296 11.38 10.29 14.29
N ILE A 297 11.46 11.62 14.08
CA ILE A 297 11.48 12.21 12.76
C ILE A 297 12.96 12.43 12.47
N SER A 298 13.54 11.70 11.53
CA SER A 298 14.89 12.02 11.08
C SER A 298 14.81 13.32 10.27
N GLU A 299 15.65 14.25 10.61
CA GLU A 299 15.84 15.51 9.89
C GLU A 299 16.19 15.26 8.41
N PRO A 300 15.86 16.22 7.50
CA PRO A 300 16.14 16.10 6.07
C PRO A 300 17.63 15.99 5.76
#